data_262bfc4ce4fe55e82002e154ec0526d8
#
_entry.id   262bfc4ce4fe55e82002e154ec0526d8
#
_cell.length_a   1.000
_cell.length_b   1.000
_cell.length_c   1.000
_cell.angle_alpha   90.00
_cell.angle_beta   90.00
_cell.angle_gamma   90.00
#
_symmetry.space_group_name_H-M   'P 1'
#
loop_
_entity.id
_entity.type
_entity.pdbx_description
1 polymer ?
#
loop_
_entity_poly.entity_id
_entity_poly.type
_entity_poly.pdbx_seq_one_letter_code
_entity_poly.pdbx_strand_id
1 'polypeptide(L)'
;MFLLKKVSYFLRFYLRAVTIYDLHSPQLAKYLLPLFYGKKPKLAAVETRRKSLLKDKRKLTKIEFGAGSNFQTGSTLYINKMAASSPVSSEEGIWLALLANQSGTKTILELGTHFGLSTSYLASLNKKVQVYTIEGCPETAAIATKTFELLGLTDRVHQQVGSFDELLPSFLPQCPPIDLLFIDGNHRGKPLIHYLKVCSPYLSPEGIIVLSDIYWSEDMKQTWDNIYDKNTQFHAIDLFHFGLLIPRKNENWGRHTVSIIDLLWKPWRIGIK
;
A
#
# COMPACT_ATOMS: atom_id res chain seq x y z
N MET A 1 11.66 7.68 21.49
CA MET A 1 12.55 7.89 20.32
C MET A 1 11.82 7.68 18.99
N PHE A 2 11.02 6.62 18.79
CA PHE A 2 10.29 6.35 17.54
C PHE A 2 9.25 7.44 17.19
N LEU A 3 8.42 7.87 18.14
CA LEU A 3 7.40 8.92 17.92
C LEU A 3 8.04 10.25 17.49
N LEU A 4 9.13 10.65 18.12
CA LEU A 4 9.85 11.91 17.77
C LEU A 4 10.40 11.86 16.34
N LYS A 5 10.89 10.68 15.88
CA LYS A 5 11.33 10.49 14.49
C LYS A 5 10.16 10.61 13.50
N LYS A 6 9.01 9.96 13.77
CA LYS A 6 7.81 10.10 12.93
C LYS A 6 7.34 11.55 12.84
N VAL A 7 7.34 12.30 13.93
CA VAL A 7 7.01 13.73 13.93
C VAL A 7 8.00 14.51 13.07
N SER A 8 9.32 14.25 13.18
CA SER A 8 10.32 14.90 12.34
C SER A 8 10.14 14.59 10.86
N TYR A 9 9.81 13.33 10.51
CA TYR A 9 9.51 12.94 9.11
C TYR A 9 8.28 13.67 8.61
N PHE A 10 7.20 13.70 9.41
CA PHE A 10 5.99 14.42 9.04
C PHE A 10 6.24 15.92 8.83
N LEU A 11 7.00 16.58 9.70
CA LEU A 11 7.34 17.99 9.54
C LEU A 11 8.13 18.25 8.24
N ARG A 12 9.11 17.40 7.92
CA ARG A 12 9.87 17.51 6.65
C ARG A 12 8.96 17.27 5.44
N PHE A 13 8.11 16.24 5.49
CA PHE A 13 7.09 16.00 4.48
C PHE A 13 6.17 17.23 4.35
N TYR A 14 5.61 17.71 5.46
CA TYR A 14 4.72 18.87 5.47
C TYR A 14 5.35 20.10 4.84
N LEU A 15 6.61 20.41 5.15
CA LEU A 15 7.30 21.59 4.63
C LEU A 15 7.44 21.52 3.09
N ARG A 16 7.75 20.35 2.51
CA ARG A 16 7.91 20.20 1.06
C ARG A 16 6.61 19.90 0.31
N ALA A 17 5.60 19.36 1.00
CA ALA A 17 4.35 18.98 0.38
C ALA A 17 3.59 20.20 -0.17
N VAL A 18 2.93 20.01 -1.29
CA VAL A 18 1.98 20.95 -1.89
C VAL A 18 0.55 20.43 -1.71
N THR A 19 -0.43 21.28 -1.92
CA THR A 19 -1.82 20.83 -1.99
C THR A 19 -2.14 20.39 -3.43
N ILE A 20 -3.22 19.65 -3.62
CA ILE A 20 -3.63 19.23 -4.96
C ILE A 20 -3.93 20.41 -5.90
N TYR A 21 -4.33 21.54 -5.36
CA TYR A 21 -4.59 22.78 -6.13
C TYR A 21 -3.32 23.47 -6.62
N ASP A 22 -2.17 23.08 -6.09
CA ASP A 22 -0.85 23.58 -6.54
C ASP A 22 -0.27 22.71 -7.67
N LEU A 23 -0.96 21.63 -8.04
CA LEU A 23 -0.53 20.76 -9.12
C LEU A 23 -0.91 21.36 -10.48
N HIS A 24 0.10 21.57 -11.30
CA HIS A 24 -0.07 22.06 -12.68
C HIS A 24 -0.24 20.93 -13.71
N SER A 25 -0.55 19.70 -13.25
CA SER A 25 -0.76 18.54 -14.09
C SER A 25 -2.20 18.03 -13.98
N PRO A 26 -3.04 18.22 -15.01
CA PRO A 26 -4.40 17.69 -15.03
C PRO A 26 -4.45 16.16 -14.91
N GLN A 27 -3.46 15.45 -15.48
CA GLN A 27 -3.38 14.00 -15.42
C GLN A 27 -3.12 13.52 -13.99
N LEU A 28 -2.17 14.16 -13.29
CA LEU A 28 -1.89 13.84 -11.88
C LEU A 28 -3.10 14.14 -10.99
N ALA A 29 -3.75 15.27 -11.23
CA ALA A 29 -4.97 15.64 -10.53
C ALA A 29 -6.08 14.59 -10.70
N LYS A 30 -6.23 13.99 -11.90
CA LYS A 30 -7.19 12.92 -12.16
C LYS A 30 -7.03 11.71 -11.23
N TYR A 31 -5.80 11.31 -10.93
CA TYR A 31 -5.53 10.21 -9.99
C TYR A 31 -5.80 10.60 -8.53
N LEU A 32 -5.45 11.81 -8.16
CA LEU A 32 -5.40 12.25 -6.76
C LEU A 32 -6.68 12.93 -6.27
N LEU A 33 -7.41 13.62 -7.15
CA LEU A 33 -8.68 14.25 -6.78
C LEU A 33 -9.68 13.29 -6.14
N PRO A 34 -9.88 12.06 -6.68
CA PRO A 34 -10.76 11.10 -6.06
C PRO A 34 -10.33 10.68 -4.65
N LEU A 35 -9.01 10.62 -4.38
CA LEU A 35 -8.48 10.22 -3.08
C LEU A 35 -8.80 11.27 -2.00
N PHE A 36 -8.65 12.55 -2.31
CA PHE A 36 -8.79 13.62 -1.34
C PHE A 36 -10.21 14.18 -1.27
N TYR A 37 -10.82 14.45 -2.42
CA TYR A 37 -12.09 15.19 -2.51
C TYR A 37 -13.23 14.38 -3.11
N GLY A 38 -12.98 13.14 -3.54
CA GLY A 38 -14.02 12.24 -4.01
C GLY A 38 -14.99 11.83 -2.90
N LYS A 39 -16.19 11.41 -3.30
CA LYS A 39 -17.14 10.81 -2.37
C LYS A 39 -16.52 9.55 -1.77
N LYS A 40 -16.21 9.59 -0.47
CA LYS A 40 -15.61 8.44 0.23
C LYS A 40 -16.63 7.30 0.31
N PRO A 41 -16.31 6.10 -0.23
CA PRO A 41 -17.21 4.96 -0.20
C PRO A 41 -17.41 4.46 1.23
N LYS A 42 -18.64 4.05 1.55
CA LYS A 42 -18.95 3.41 2.82
C LYS A 42 -18.69 1.90 2.71
N LEU A 43 -17.56 1.43 3.20
CA LEU A 43 -17.19 0.01 3.18
C LEU A 43 -17.51 -0.64 4.54
N ALA A 44 -18.79 -0.57 4.94
CA ALA A 44 -19.26 -0.97 6.28
C ALA A 44 -18.93 -2.43 6.63
N ALA A 45 -18.95 -3.35 5.65
CA ALA A 45 -18.62 -4.76 5.89
C ALA A 45 -17.15 -4.93 6.31
N VAL A 46 -16.21 -4.26 5.62
CA VAL A 46 -14.79 -4.28 5.94
C VAL A 46 -14.54 -3.69 7.33
N GLU A 47 -15.19 -2.55 7.65
CA GLU A 47 -15.07 -1.92 8.97
C GLU A 47 -15.68 -2.79 10.09
N THR A 48 -16.77 -3.50 9.81
CA THR A 48 -17.33 -4.48 10.76
C THR A 48 -16.34 -5.61 11.02
N ARG A 49 -15.68 -6.11 9.96
CA ARG A 49 -14.63 -7.11 10.10
C ARG A 49 -13.43 -6.57 10.90
N ARG A 50 -12.96 -5.35 10.64
CA ARG A 50 -11.93 -4.67 11.43
C ARG A 50 -12.30 -4.64 12.90
N LYS A 51 -13.51 -4.20 13.24
CA LYS A 51 -14.00 -4.16 14.62
C LYS A 51 -14.05 -5.54 15.28
N SER A 52 -14.38 -6.59 14.52
CA SER A 52 -14.38 -7.97 15.05
C SER A 52 -12.96 -8.45 15.38
N LEU A 53 -11.97 -8.15 14.53
CA LEU A 53 -10.57 -8.48 14.78
C LEU A 53 -10.01 -7.75 16.01
N LEU A 54 -10.36 -6.49 16.22
CA LEU A 54 -9.97 -5.71 17.40
C LEU A 54 -10.54 -6.26 18.72
N LYS A 55 -11.56 -7.11 18.67
CA LYS A 55 -12.14 -7.79 19.83
C LYS A 55 -11.66 -9.23 20.00
N ASP A 56 -10.96 -9.78 19.02
CA ASP A 56 -10.53 -11.17 19.00
C ASP A 56 -9.32 -11.38 19.93
N LYS A 57 -9.53 -12.14 21.00
CA LYS A 57 -8.51 -12.44 22.03
C LYS A 57 -7.78 -13.77 21.78
N ARG A 58 -8.02 -14.45 20.66
CA ARG A 58 -7.28 -15.66 20.33
C ARG A 58 -5.81 -15.33 20.10
N LYS A 59 -4.95 -16.31 20.38
CA LYS A 59 -3.50 -16.22 20.22
C LYS A 59 -3.09 -16.84 18.91
N LEU A 60 -2.06 -16.27 18.30
CA LEU A 60 -1.37 -16.78 17.12
C LEU A 60 0.12 -16.91 17.40
N THR A 61 0.76 -17.86 16.74
CA THR A 61 2.22 -17.94 16.67
C THR A 61 2.69 -17.26 15.40
N LYS A 62 3.33 -16.11 15.52
CA LYS A 62 3.75 -15.32 14.38
C LYS A 62 5.06 -15.86 13.81
N ILE A 63 5.10 -16.11 12.49
CA ILE A 63 6.29 -16.33 11.70
C ILE A 63 6.55 -15.04 10.92
N GLU A 64 7.76 -14.51 11.03
CA GLU A 64 8.15 -13.28 10.33
C GLU A 64 9.21 -13.57 9.27
N PHE A 65 8.97 -13.07 8.06
CA PHE A 65 9.90 -13.13 6.94
C PHE A 65 10.51 -11.76 6.61
N GLY A 66 10.26 -10.74 7.42
CA GLY A 66 10.67 -9.37 7.14
C GLY A 66 11.18 -8.57 8.35
N ALA A 67 11.27 -7.24 8.21
CA ALA A 67 11.68 -6.30 9.25
C ALA A 67 10.72 -6.20 10.43
N GLY A 68 9.65 -6.95 10.37
CA GLY A 68 8.65 -7.21 11.39
C GLY A 68 8.25 -6.08 12.33
N SER A 69 7.17 -6.29 13.02
CA SER A 69 6.86 -5.60 14.26
C SER A 69 7.95 -5.88 15.30
N ASN A 70 8.00 -5.15 16.41
CA ASN A 70 8.94 -5.37 17.54
C ASN A 70 8.83 -6.78 18.19
N PHE A 71 8.31 -7.79 17.49
CA PHE A 71 8.06 -9.14 17.95
C PHE A 71 8.93 -10.13 17.19
N GLN A 72 9.58 -11.04 17.91
CA GLN A 72 10.43 -12.08 17.34
C GLN A 72 9.60 -13.20 16.70
N THR A 73 10.14 -13.85 15.68
CA THR A 73 9.57 -15.09 15.10
C THR A 73 9.33 -16.13 16.20
N GLY A 74 8.15 -16.76 16.18
CA GLY A 74 7.72 -17.69 17.23
C GLY A 74 7.04 -17.03 18.43
N SER A 75 6.96 -15.69 18.46
CA SER A 75 6.21 -14.98 19.50
C SER A 75 4.71 -15.30 19.42
N THR A 76 4.12 -15.60 20.56
CA THR A 76 2.67 -15.76 20.66
C THR A 76 2.03 -14.41 20.89
N LEU A 77 1.20 -13.97 19.96
CA LEU A 77 0.53 -12.68 19.99
C LEU A 77 -1.00 -12.82 19.97
N TYR A 78 -1.69 -11.86 20.56
CA TYR A 78 -3.14 -11.78 20.46
C TYR A 78 -3.56 -11.13 19.14
N ILE A 79 -4.58 -11.68 18.47
CA ILE A 79 -5.14 -11.14 17.22
C ILE A 79 -5.52 -9.67 17.39
N ASN A 80 -6.21 -9.32 18.47
CA ASN A 80 -6.63 -7.94 18.72
C ASN A 80 -5.45 -6.97 18.85
N LYS A 81 -4.32 -7.40 19.40
CA LYS A 81 -3.11 -6.58 19.50
C LYS A 81 -2.46 -6.37 18.14
N MET A 82 -2.38 -7.44 17.35
CA MET A 82 -1.89 -7.35 15.97
C MET A 82 -2.84 -6.49 15.11
N ALA A 83 -4.15 -6.67 15.23
CA ALA A 83 -5.14 -5.87 14.52
C ALA A 83 -5.11 -4.37 14.87
N ALA A 84 -4.64 -4.02 16.08
CA ALA A 84 -4.51 -2.63 16.51
C ALA A 84 -3.22 -1.96 16.00
N SER A 85 -2.20 -2.72 15.64
CA SER A 85 -0.85 -2.19 15.34
C SER A 85 -0.41 -2.30 13.89
N SER A 86 -1.05 -3.14 13.09
CA SER A 86 -0.52 -3.53 11.77
C SER A 86 -1.37 -3.17 10.55
N PRO A 87 -2.71 -3.19 10.58
CA PRO A 87 -3.47 -2.99 9.36
C PRO A 87 -3.50 -1.52 8.93
N VAL A 88 -3.62 -1.32 7.63
CA VAL A 88 -3.97 0.01 7.06
C VAL A 88 -5.17 0.61 7.79
N SER A 89 -5.15 1.90 8.04
CA SER A 89 -6.28 2.64 8.63
C SER A 89 -7.50 2.60 7.71
N SER A 90 -8.67 2.99 8.21
CA SER A 90 -9.88 3.10 7.37
C SER A 90 -9.69 4.09 6.22
N GLU A 91 -8.97 5.17 6.43
CA GLU A 91 -8.69 6.18 5.41
C GLU A 91 -7.74 5.67 4.33
N GLU A 92 -6.63 5.06 4.72
CA GLU A 92 -5.69 4.41 3.80
C GLU A 92 -6.37 3.29 3.00
N GLY A 93 -7.23 2.48 3.66
CA GLY A 93 -8.04 1.46 3.00
C GLY A 93 -8.99 2.04 1.95
N ILE A 94 -9.63 3.18 2.23
CA ILE A 94 -10.47 3.89 1.25
C ILE A 94 -9.62 4.36 0.06
N TRP A 95 -8.40 4.87 0.28
CA TRP A 95 -7.50 5.25 -0.81
C TRP A 95 -7.12 4.05 -1.67
N LEU A 96 -6.79 2.91 -1.07
CA LEU A 96 -6.53 1.66 -1.80
C LEU A 96 -7.73 1.23 -2.64
N ALA A 97 -8.94 1.27 -2.08
CA ALA A 97 -10.17 0.95 -2.80
C ALA A 97 -10.42 1.88 -3.99
N LEU A 98 -10.17 3.19 -3.84
CA LEU A 98 -10.32 4.17 -4.90
C LEU A 98 -9.25 3.99 -6.00
N LEU A 99 -8.01 3.70 -5.64
CA LEU A 99 -6.94 3.38 -6.60
C LEU A 99 -7.28 2.10 -7.39
N ALA A 100 -7.73 1.06 -6.70
CA ALA A 100 -8.16 -0.20 -7.31
C ALA A 100 -9.40 -0.08 -8.20
N ASN A 101 -10.22 0.96 -7.99
CA ASN A 101 -11.44 1.21 -8.78
C ASN A 101 -11.19 2.12 -10.00
N GLN A 102 -9.97 2.46 -10.32
CA GLN A 102 -9.67 3.25 -11.52
C GLN A 102 -10.04 2.50 -12.79
N SER A 103 -10.37 3.26 -13.84
CA SER A 103 -10.77 2.67 -15.12
C SER A 103 -9.65 1.79 -15.70
N GLY A 104 -9.99 0.55 -16.01
CA GLY A 104 -9.06 -0.41 -16.62
C GLY A 104 -8.41 -1.36 -15.64
N THR A 105 -8.46 -1.13 -14.31
CA THR A 105 -7.88 -2.05 -13.32
C THR A 105 -8.62 -3.40 -13.33
N LYS A 106 -7.88 -4.47 -13.59
CA LYS A 106 -8.36 -5.86 -13.61
C LYS A 106 -7.56 -6.75 -12.70
N THR A 107 -6.24 -6.56 -12.63
CA THR A 107 -5.31 -7.42 -11.90
C THR A 107 -4.57 -6.61 -10.84
N ILE A 108 -4.66 -7.05 -9.60
CA ILE A 108 -3.94 -6.49 -8.46
C ILE A 108 -3.03 -7.56 -7.88
N LEU A 109 -1.76 -7.21 -7.64
CA LEU A 109 -0.84 -8.02 -6.84
C LEU A 109 -0.56 -7.30 -5.52
N GLU A 110 -0.80 -7.99 -4.41
CA GLU A 110 -0.49 -7.51 -3.06
C GLU A 110 0.59 -8.39 -2.42
N LEU A 111 1.64 -7.75 -1.90
CA LEU A 111 2.67 -8.40 -1.10
C LEU A 111 2.50 -8.01 0.37
N GLY A 112 1.92 -8.91 1.18
CA GLY A 112 1.57 -8.69 2.57
C GLY A 112 0.06 -8.65 2.81
N THR A 113 -0.56 -9.81 2.92
CA THR A 113 -2.01 -9.96 3.15
C THR A 113 -2.41 -9.63 4.58
N HIS A 114 -1.57 -10.03 5.55
CA HIS A 114 -1.87 -10.00 6.98
C HIS A 114 -3.26 -10.61 7.30
N PHE A 115 -4.20 -9.86 7.90
CA PHE A 115 -5.58 -10.34 8.17
C PHE A 115 -6.56 -10.09 7.02
N GLY A 116 -6.07 -9.68 5.85
CA GLY A 116 -6.85 -9.49 4.64
C GLY A 116 -7.68 -8.21 4.61
N LEU A 117 -7.38 -7.21 5.45
CA LEU A 117 -8.13 -5.94 5.44
C LEU A 117 -7.78 -5.09 4.22
N SER A 118 -6.49 -4.88 3.92
CA SER A 118 -6.03 -4.17 2.71
C SER A 118 -6.55 -4.85 1.44
N THR A 119 -6.40 -6.18 1.35
CA THR A 119 -6.95 -7.00 0.27
C THR A 119 -8.45 -6.77 0.09
N SER A 120 -9.19 -6.71 1.21
CA SER A 120 -10.63 -6.50 1.18
C SER A 120 -11.01 -5.12 0.65
N TYR A 121 -10.24 -4.07 0.97
CA TYR A 121 -10.43 -2.75 0.38
C TYR A 121 -10.13 -2.75 -1.12
N LEU A 122 -9.02 -3.35 -1.54
CA LEU A 122 -8.64 -3.46 -2.95
C LEU A 122 -9.72 -4.17 -3.78
N ALA A 123 -10.38 -5.18 -3.22
CA ALA A 123 -11.45 -5.94 -3.87
C ALA A 123 -12.85 -5.31 -3.76
N SER A 124 -13.05 -4.23 -2.99
CA SER A 124 -14.40 -3.81 -2.56
C SER A 124 -15.22 -3.10 -3.62
N LEU A 125 -14.64 -2.17 -4.38
CA LEU A 125 -15.39 -1.27 -5.28
C LEU A 125 -15.56 -1.83 -6.68
N ASN A 126 -14.53 -2.48 -7.22
CA ASN A 126 -14.54 -3.06 -8.55
C ASN A 126 -14.77 -4.57 -8.46
N LYS A 127 -15.97 -5.02 -8.84
CA LYS A 127 -16.33 -6.45 -8.82
C LYS A 127 -15.65 -7.29 -9.89
N LYS A 128 -14.99 -6.67 -10.87
CA LYS A 128 -14.28 -7.36 -11.97
C LYS A 128 -12.79 -7.56 -11.66
N VAL A 129 -12.29 -6.95 -10.59
CA VAL A 129 -10.89 -7.05 -10.22
C VAL A 129 -10.57 -8.44 -9.65
N GLN A 130 -9.42 -8.99 -10.06
CA GLN A 130 -8.81 -10.16 -9.46
C GLN A 130 -7.65 -9.70 -8.59
N VAL A 131 -7.64 -10.07 -7.33
CA VAL A 131 -6.59 -9.72 -6.37
C VAL A 131 -5.78 -10.97 -6.05
N TYR A 132 -4.52 -10.95 -6.40
CA TYR A 132 -3.55 -11.97 -6.00
C TYR A 132 -2.80 -11.42 -4.80
N THR A 133 -2.75 -12.19 -3.71
CA THR A 133 -2.12 -11.73 -2.47
C THR A 133 -1.25 -12.82 -1.86
N ILE A 134 -0.10 -12.44 -1.31
CA ILE A 134 0.88 -13.36 -0.73
C ILE A 134 1.08 -13.02 0.74
N GLU A 135 1.00 -14.04 1.61
CA GLU A 135 1.23 -13.94 3.05
C GLU A 135 2.25 -14.97 3.52
N GLY A 136 3.27 -14.53 4.22
CA GLY A 136 4.31 -15.43 4.74
C GLY A 136 3.85 -16.30 5.89
N CYS A 137 3.04 -15.78 6.82
CA CYS A 137 2.62 -16.48 8.03
C CYS A 137 1.33 -17.28 7.79
N PRO A 138 1.35 -18.63 7.87
CA PRO A 138 0.16 -19.46 7.65
C PRO A 138 -1.00 -19.15 8.60
N GLU A 139 -0.71 -18.81 9.86
CA GLU A 139 -1.75 -18.50 10.85
C GLU A 139 -2.45 -17.17 10.55
N THR A 140 -1.72 -16.14 10.14
CA THR A 140 -2.31 -14.87 9.67
C THR A 140 -3.09 -15.07 8.38
N ALA A 141 -2.54 -15.85 7.45
CA ALA A 141 -3.20 -16.21 6.20
C ALA A 141 -4.55 -16.91 6.40
N ALA A 142 -4.63 -17.82 7.39
CA ALA A 142 -5.90 -18.50 7.73
C ALA A 142 -6.98 -17.50 8.23
N ILE A 143 -6.58 -16.45 8.94
CA ILE A 143 -7.51 -15.38 9.35
C ILE A 143 -7.94 -14.55 8.15
N ALA A 144 -7.02 -14.26 7.21
CA ALA A 144 -7.34 -13.57 5.97
C ALA A 144 -8.33 -14.37 5.11
N THR A 145 -8.12 -15.67 4.94
CA THR A 145 -9.08 -16.56 4.27
C THR A 145 -10.48 -16.44 4.89
N LYS A 146 -10.55 -16.47 6.23
CA LYS A 146 -11.84 -16.25 6.93
C LYS A 146 -12.41 -14.86 6.72
N THR A 147 -11.57 -13.85 6.57
CA THR A 147 -12.01 -12.48 6.22
C THR A 147 -12.63 -12.47 4.83
N PHE A 148 -12.02 -13.12 3.84
CA PHE A 148 -12.51 -13.19 2.46
C PHE A 148 -13.83 -13.95 2.36
N GLU A 149 -13.98 -15.07 3.07
CA GLU A 149 -15.25 -15.80 3.18
C GLU A 149 -16.38 -14.92 3.73
N LEU A 150 -16.14 -14.25 4.87
CA LEU A 150 -17.14 -13.42 5.52
C LEU A 150 -17.56 -12.21 4.67
N LEU A 151 -16.69 -11.75 3.78
CA LEU A 151 -16.94 -10.60 2.91
C LEU A 151 -17.40 -11.00 1.50
N GLY A 152 -17.52 -12.30 1.19
CA GLY A 152 -17.91 -12.80 -0.13
C GLY A 152 -16.90 -12.42 -1.21
N LEU A 153 -15.60 -12.59 -0.95
CA LEU A 153 -14.52 -12.20 -1.84
C LEU A 153 -13.75 -13.40 -2.43
N THR A 154 -14.12 -14.63 -2.07
CA THR A 154 -13.39 -15.86 -2.41
C THR A 154 -13.34 -16.19 -3.90
N ASP A 155 -14.24 -15.65 -4.69
CA ASP A 155 -14.30 -15.80 -6.15
C ASP A 155 -13.28 -14.93 -6.90
N ARG A 156 -12.66 -13.93 -6.23
CA ARG A 156 -11.78 -12.94 -6.86
C ARG A 156 -10.56 -12.58 -6.04
N VAL A 157 -10.36 -13.17 -4.87
CA VAL A 157 -9.15 -13.05 -4.08
C VAL A 157 -8.41 -14.39 -4.07
N HIS A 158 -7.20 -14.39 -4.62
CA HIS A 158 -6.36 -15.57 -4.78
C HIS A 158 -5.16 -15.45 -3.83
N GLN A 159 -5.28 -16.09 -2.67
CA GLN A 159 -4.23 -16.04 -1.65
C GLN A 159 -3.23 -17.17 -1.82
N GLN A 160 -1.94 -16.84 -1.74
CA GLN A 160 -0.84 -17.79 -1.61
C GLN A 160 -0.14 -17.61 -0.27
N VAL A 161 0.34 -18.72 0.30
CA VAL A 161 1.04 -18.75 1.59
C VAL A 161 2.48 -19.17 1.40
N GLY A 162 3.42 -18.31 1.76
CA GLY A 162 4.86 -18.54 1.62
C GLY A 162 5.63 -17.23 1.52
N SER A 163 6.96 -17.32 1.46
CA SER A 163 7.79 -16.13 1.30
C SER A 163 7.66 -15.55 -0.11
N PHE A 164 7.81 -14.22 -0.21
CA PHE A 164 7.77 -13.55 -1.52
C PHE A 164 8.88 -14.04 -2.44
N ASP A 165 10.08 -14.29 -1.89
CA ASP A 165 11.24 -14.70 -2.66
C ASP A 165 11.05 -16.10 -3.27
N GLU A 166 10.30 -16.98 -2.60
CA GLU A 166 9.99 -18.34 -3.09
C GLU A 166 8.84 -18.34 -4.11
N LEU A 167 7.80 -17.53 -3.87
CA LEU A 167 6.58 -17.60 -4.67
C LEU A 167 6.60 -16.72 -5.92
N LEU A 168 7.20 -15.52 -5.86
CA LEU A 168 7.19 -14.59 -7.00
C LEU A 168 7.82 -15.17 -8.27
N PRO A 169 8.96 -15.90 -8.24
CA PRO A 169 9.57 -16.44 -9.47
C PRO A 169 8.67 -17.38 -10.25
N SER A 170 7.86 -18.18 -9.57
CA SER A 170 6.92 -19.12 -10.22
C SER A 170 5.57 -18.49 -10.54
N PHE A 171 5.14 -17.50 -9.75
CA PHE A 171 3.84 -16.86 -9.89
C PHE A 171 3.83 -15.82 -11.03
N LEU A 172 4.82 -14.93 -11.08
CA LEU A 172 4.82 -13.79 -12.00
C LEU A 172 4.74 -14.17 -13.47
N PRO A 173 5.45 -15.21 -13.98
CA PRO A 173 5.33 -15.61 -15.39
C PRO A 173 3.91 -16.06 -15.82
N GLN A 174 3.08 -16.43 -14.85
CA GLN A 174 1.70 -16.91 -15.08
C GLN A 174 0.65 -15.85 -14.73
N CYS A 175 1.07 -14.75 -14.07
CA CYS A 175 0.18 -13.68 -13.68
C CYS A 175 -0.22 -12.84 -14.91
N PRO A 176 -1.50 -12.48 -15.06
CA PRO A 176 -1.88 -11.46 -16.03
C PRO A 176 -1.15 -10.14 -15.75
N PRO A 177 -1.02 -9.25 -16.75
CA PRO A 177 -0.39 -7.94 -16.53
C PRO A 177 -0.98 -7.22 -15.32
N ILE A 178 -0.11 -6.75 -14.40
CA ILE A 178 -0.49 -6.17 -13.12
C ILE A 178 -0.85 -4.71 -13.32
N ASP A 179 -2.08 -4.33 -12.99
CA ASP A 179 -2.56 -2.96 -13.08
C ASP A 179 -2.31 -2.16 -11.80
N LEU A 180 -2.27 -2.85 -10.64
CA LEU A 180 -1.88 -2.26 -9.37
C LEU A 180 -1.03 -3.26 -8.58
N LEU A 181 0.19 -2.84 -8.25
CA LEU A 181 1.08 -3.54 -7.32
C LEU A 181 1.05 -2.84 -5.98
N PHE A 182 0.60 -3.52 -4.92
CA PHE A 182 0.64 -3.02 -3.55
C PHE A 182 1.68 -3.78 -2.74
N ILE A 183 2.69 -3.08 -2.21
CA ILE A 183 3.74 -3.67 -1.38
C ILE A 183 3.59 -3.18 0.05
N ASP A 184 3.15 -4.07 0.93
CA ASP A 184 2.91 -3.85 2.36
C ASP A 184 3.52 -4.97 3.22
N GLY A 185 4.70 -5.43 2.84
CA GLY A 185 5.40 -6.49 3.55
C GLY A 185 6.91 -6.32 3.51
N ASN A 186 7.61 -6.95 4.48
CA ASN A 186 9.07 -6.92 4.58
C ASN A 186 9.66 -5.49 4.53
N HIS A 187 9.24 -4.62 5.47
CA HIS A 187 9.56 -3.19 5.54
C HIS A 187 11.07 -2.89 5.73
N ARG A 188 11.89 -3.34 4.75
CA ARG A 188 13.34 -3.11 4.63
C ARG A 188 13.66 -2.62 3.22
N GLY A 189 14.63 -1.74 3.11
CA GLY A 189 14.97 -1.09 1.85
C GLY A 189 15.47 -2.05 0.77
N LYS A 190 16.40 -2.96 1.08
CA LYS A 190 16.91 -3.92 0.08
C LYS A 190 15.83 -4.85 -0.47
N PRO A 191 14.99 -5.53 0.36
CA PRO A 191 13.85 -6.30 -0.12
C PRO A 191 12.88 -5.47 -0.95
N LEU A 192 12.53 -4.26 -0.54
CA LEU A 192 11.64 -3.39 -1.31
C LEU A 192 12.18 -3.15 -2.73
N ILE A 193 13.44 -2.78 -2.87
CA ILE A 193 14.08 -2.59 -4.19
C ILE A 193 14.09 -3.89 -4.99
N HIS A 194 14.33 -5.02 -4.34
CA HIS A 194 14.28 -6.33 -4.99
C HIS A 194 12.88 -6.63 -5.55
N TYR A 195 11.82 -6.46 -4.75
CA TYR A 195 10.44 -6.71 -5.18
C TYR A 195 10.00 -5.75 -6.29
N LEU A 196 10.38 -4.47 -6.21
CA LEU A 196 10.16 -3.52 -7.29
C LEU A 196 10.81 -4.01 -8.59
N LYS A 197 12.08 -4.44 -8.55
CA LYS A 197 12.81 -4.93 -9.71
C LYS A 197 12.18 -6.18 -10.31
N VAL A 198 11.74 -7.11 -9.46
CA VAL A 198 11.18 -8.41 -9.89
C VAL A 198 9.77 -8.24 -10.46
N CYS A 199 8.92 -7.38 -9.85
CA CYS A 199 7.54 -7.22 -10.26
C CYS A 199 7.34 -6.21 -11.41
N SER A 200 8.19 -5.16 -11.52
CA SER A 200 8.01 -4.10 -12.53
C SER A 200 7.90 -4.59 -13.97
N PRO A 201 8.63 -5.64 -14.44
CA PRO A 201 8.47 -6.15 -15.80
C PRO A 201 7.08 -6.72 -16.11
N TYR A 202 6.30 -7.03 -15.09
CA TYR A 202 4.95 -7.63 -15.21
C TYR A 202 3.84 -6.60 -15.04
N LEU A 203 4.16 -5.32 -14.86
CA LEU A 203 3.17 -4.26 -14.84
C LEU A 203 2.54 -4.08 -16.23
N SER A 204 1.24 -3.81 -16.23
CA SER A 204 0.59 -3.29 -17.45
C SER A 204 1.14 -1.90 -17.80
N PRO A 205 0.97 -1.43 -19.04
CA PRO A 205 1.46 -0.09 -19.45
C PRO A 205 0.93 1.06 -18.60
N GLU A 206 -0.21 0.88 -17.95
CA GLU A 206 -0.85 1.82 -17.04
C GLU A 206 -0.69 1.43 -15.57
N GLY A 207 0.02 0.33 -15.30
CA GLY A 207 0.14 -0.25 -13.97
C GLY A 207 0.81 0.69 -12.98
N ILE A 208 0.18 0.87 -11.83
CA ILE A 208 0.68 1.72 -10.75
C ILE A 208 1.25 0.87 -9.61
N ILE A 209 2.18 1.46 -8.85
CA ILE A 209 2.73 0.82 -7.65
C ILE A 209 2.38 1.68 -6.44
N VAL A 210 1.90 1.03 -5.38
CA VAL A 210 1.65 1.64 -4.07
C VAL A 210 2.58 0.98 -3.06
N LEU A 211 3.39 1.78 -2.39
CA LEU A 211 4.33 1.36 -1.37
C LEU A 211 3.81 1.81 -0.01
N SER A 212 3.57 0.88 0.91
CA SER A 212 3.19 1.20 2.28
C SER A 212 4.41 1.50 3.14
N ASP A 213 4.17 2.18 4.25
CA ASP A 213 5.15 2.38 5.33
C ASP A 213 6.50 2.98 4.89
N ILE A 214 6.50 3.88 3.91
CA ILE A 214 7.70 4.55 3.37
C ILE A 214 8.48 5.35 4.43
N TYR A 215 7.86 5.64 5.58
CA TYR A 215 8.45 6.31 6.74
C TYR A 215 8.54 5.41 7.98
N TRP A 216 8.42 4.07 7.82
CA TRP A 216 8.46 3.12 8.93
C TRP A 216 9.78 3.12 9.69
N SER A 217 10.90 3.17 8.97
CA SER A 217 12.25 3.16 9.51
C SER A 217 13.15 4.12 8.73
N GLU A 218 14.35 4.39 9.24
CA GLU A 218 15.35 5.18 8.52
C GLU A 218 15.74 4.50 7.20
N ASP A 219 15.89 3.18 7.19
CA ASP A 219 16.20 2.37 6.00
C ASP A 219 15.10 2.50 4.93
N MET A 220 13.82 2.38 5.33
CA MET A 220 12.69 2.58 4.42
C MET A 220 12.63 4.01 3.90
N LYS A 221 12.83 4.99 4.76
CA LYS A 221 12.85 6.41 4.37
C LYS A 221 13.97 6.71 3.38
N GLN A 222 15.20 6.28 3.64
CA GLN A 222 16.32 6.46 2.72
C GLN A 222 16.07 5.76 1.38
N THR A 223 15.48 4.57 1.41
CA THR A 223 15.09 3.84 0.21
C THR A 223 14.04 4.61 -0.57
N TRP A 224 13.01 5.13 0.09
CA TRP A 224 11.99 5.97 -0.54
C TRP A 224 12.57 7.25 -1.12
N ASP A 225 13.42 7.98 -0.38
CA ASP A 225 14.09 9.19 -0.88
C ASP A 225 14.91 8.88 -2.15
N ASN A 226 15.63 7.75 -2.19
CA ASN A 226 16.36 7.34 -3.39
C ASN A 226 15.43 7.03 -4.58
N ILE A 227 14.29 6.35 -4.35
CA ILE A 227 13.29 6.10 -5.39
C ILE A 227 12.70 7.45 -5.86
N TYR A 228 12.33 8.31 -4.92
CA TYR A 228 11.73 9.60 -5.18
C TYR A 228 12.64 10.50 -6.02
N ASP A 229 13.92 10.58 -5.67
CA ASP A 229 14.86 11.53 -6.30
C ASP A 229 15.51 10.99 -7.58
N LYS A 230 15.75 9.67 -7.68
CA LYS A 230 16.60 9.09 -8.73
C LYS A 230 15.86 8.23 -9.75
N ASN A 231 14.61 7.89 -9.50
CA ASN A 231 13.88 7.09 -10.46
C ASN A 231 13.55 7.89 -11.73
N THR A 232 13.69 7.23 -12.88
CA THR A 232 13.43 7.84 -14.19
C THR A 232 12.22 7.26 -14.90
N GLN A 233 11.67 6.16 -14.42
CA GLN A 233 10.60 5.41 -15.07
C GLN A 233 9.20 5.80 -14.60
N PHE A 234 9.09 6.34 -13.39
CA PHE A 234 7.82 6.66 -12.74
C PHE A 234 7.75 8.11 -12.28
N HIS A 235 6.56 8.65 -12.22
CA HIS A 235 6.26 9.80 -11.37
C HIS A 235 6.13 9.30 -9.95
N ALA A 236 6.93 9.83 -9.02
CA ALA A 236 6.91 9.44 -7.62
C ALA A 236 6.12 10.48 -6.80
N ILE A 237 5.08 10.01 -6.12
CA ILE A 237 4.18 10.84 -5.34
C ILE A 237 4.26 10.38 -3.89
N ASP A 238 4.66 11.28 -3.02
CA ASP A 238 4.72 11.07 -1.58
C ASP A 238 3.41 11.55 -0.94
N LEU A 239 2.64 10.62 -0.39
CA LEU A 239 1.39 10.88 0.35
C LEU A 239 1.57 10.71 1.86
N PHE A 240 2.79 10.65 2.34
CA PHE A 240 3.22 10.35 3.70
C PHE A 240 2.96 8.89 4.12
N HIS A 241 1.73 8.42 4.04
CA HIS A 241 1.37 7.01 4.34
C HIS A 241 1.75 6.07 3.22
N PHE A 242 1.61 6.53 1.98
CA PHE A 242 1.95 5.78 0.77
C PHE A 242 2.92 6.54 -0.12
N GLY A 243 3.85 5.80 -0.71
CA GLY A 243 4.54 6.19 -1.92
C GLY A 243 3.80 5.65 -3.13
N LEU A 244 3.37 6.52 -4.05
CA LEU A 244 2.69 6.12 -5.27
C LEU A 244 3.63 6.32 -6.45
N LEU A 245 3.82 5.27 -7.27
CA LEU A 245 4.63 5.32 -8.48
C LEU A 245 3.70 5.11 -9.69
N ILE A 246 3.64 6.09 -10.57
CA ILE A 246 2.83 6.07 -11.79
C ILE A 246 3.76 6.09 -12.99
N PRO A 247 3.61 5.17 -13.98
CA PRO A 247 4.49 5.10 -15.14
C PRO A 247 4.58 6.44 -15.89
N ARG A 248 5.79 6.84 -16.23
CA ARG A 248 5.99 7.99 -17.11
C ARG A 248 5.62 7.59 -18.53
N LYS A 249 4.54 8.14 -19.01
CA LYS A 249 4.28 8.25 -20.44
C LYS A 249 4.96 9.50 -20.96
N ASN A 250 5.10 9.62 -22.28
CA ASN A 250 5.67 10.80 -22.95
C ASN A 250 4.90 12.13 -22.68
N GLU A 251 4.13 12.17 -21.59
CA GLU A 251 3.35 13.31 -21.17
C GLU A 251 4.16 14.20 -20.22
N ASN A 252 4.16 15.48 -20.50
CA ASN A 252 4.83 16.45 -19.64
C ASN A 252 3.99 16.73 -18.38
N TRP A 253 4.20 15.96 -17.34
CA TRP A 253 3.53 16.17 -16.04
C TRP A 253 4.16 17.28 -15.20
N GLY A 254 5.07 18.07 -15.78
CA GLY A 254 5.79 19.13 -15.12
C GLY A 254 6.87 18.60 -14.18
N ARG A 255 6.51 18.26 -12.96
CA ARG A 255 7.44 17.65 -11.98
C ARG A 255 7.32 16.14 -11.97
N HIS A 256 8.46 15.45 -11.88
CA HIS A 256 8.50 13.99 -11.80
C HIS A 256 8.30 13.45 -10.40
N THR A 257 8.48 14.32 -9.40
CA THR A 257 8.35 14.00 -7.98
C THR A 257 7.54 15.07 -7.29
N VAL A 258 6.60 14.68 -6.44
CA VAL A 258 5.78 15.61 -5.68
C VAL A 258 5.34 14.99 -4.35
N SER A 259 5.44 15.75 -3.27
CA SER A 259 4.81 15.41 -2.00
C SER A 259 3.49 16.15 -1.90
N ILE A 260 2.40 15.45 -1.57
CA ILE A 260 1.05 16.02 -1.56
C ILE A 260 0.41 15.77 -0.21
N ILE A 261 -0.16 16.82 0.34
CA ILE A 261 -0.89 16.77 1.59
C ILE A 261 -2.39 17.05 1.36
N ASP A 262 -3.24 16.30 2.06
CA ASP A 262 -4.71 16.47 2.03
C ASP A 262 -5.11 17.69 2.87
N LEU A 263 -4.89 18.89 2.32
CA LEU A 263 -5.32 20.16 2.87
C LEU A 263 -5.86 21.04 1.75
N LEU A 264 -6.98 21.73 2.01
CA LEU A 264 -7.56 22.71 1.08
C LEU A 264 -6.62 23.88 0.86
N TRP A 265 -5.87 24.25 1.88
CA TRP A 265 -4.92 25.36 1.87
C TRP A 265 -3.76 25.11 2.85
N LYS A 266 -2.55 25.51 2.46
CA LYS A 266 -1.35 25.38 3.27
C LYS A 266 -0.73 26.77 3.50
N PRO A 267 -0.74 27.27 4.75
CA PRO A 267 -0.29 28.64 5.07
C PRO A 267 1.21 28.88 4.86
N TRP A 268 2.02 27.81 4.90
CA TRP A 268 3.47 27.91 4.87
C TRP A 268 4.01 27.20 3.63
N ARG A 269 4.41 28.00 2.64
CA ARG A 269 5.17 27.51 1.48
C ARG A 269 6.64 27.93 1.70
N ILE A 270 7.46 27.02 2.16
CA ILE A 270 8.90 27.20 2.00
C ILE A 270 9.18 26.80 0.55
N GLY A 271 9.42 27.81 -0.29
CA GLY A 271 9.80 27.59 -1.69
C GLY A 271 11.16 26.90 -1.71
N ILE A 272 11.16 25.59 -1.85
CA ILE A 272 12.31 24.87 -2.39
C ILE A 272 12.09 24.90 -3.90
N LYS A 273 12.92 25.73 -4.56
CA LYS A 273 12.99 25.79 -6.03
C LYS A 273 13.45 24.48 -6.60
#